data_398897613a9be0289f2a1743ee678967
#
_entry.id   398897613a9be0289f2a1743ee678967
#
_cell.length_a   1.000
_cell.length_b   1.000
_cell.length_c   1.000
_cell.angle_alpha   90.00
_cell.angle_beta   90.00
_cell.angle_gamma   90.00
#
_symmetry.space_group_name_H-M   'P 1'
#
loop_
_entity.id
_entity.type
_entity.pdbx_description
1 polymer ?
#
loop_
_entity_poly.entity_id
_entity_poly.type
_entity_poly.pdbx_seq_one_letter_code
_entity_poly.pdbx_strand_id
1 'polypeptide(L)'
;MRKYKQEPYTVPPWIYNAIQVLRPAERLTVSEWAAKYRILPDGNAIPGPWSNSVTPYLVEIMDAFSDDMVEEIVFVKPTQVGGTSAMENMLGSLIAQDPAPAMVVYPSDDLAERTTESKLEPMVKSCKVLADKWRKNDSKKLALKFSDMIVYLTGANSPADLASTNIRNLFMDEVDKFPAASKKEADPVSLARERTKTYFNRKIFMANT
;
A
#
# COMPACT_ATOMS: atom_id res chain seq x y z
N MET A 1 -25.67 49.15 38.22
CA MET A 1 -24.85 48.48 37.20
C MET A 1 -25.23 47.01 37.15
N ARG A 2 -25.94 46.53 36.13
CA ARG A 2 -26.25 45.09 35.91
C ARG A 2 -25.03 44.43 35.33
N LYS A 3 -24.40 43.51 36.05
CA LYS A 3 -23.32 42.65 35.50
C LYS A 3 -23.97 41.66 34.53
N TYR A 4 -23.71 41.84 33.25
CA TYR A 4 -24.01 40.81 32.24
C TYR A 4 -23.13 39.59 32.54
N LYS A 5 -23.73 38.50 33.03
CA LYS A 5 -23.10 37.19 33.00
C LYS A 5 -23.06 36.72 31.53
N GLN A 6 -21.89 36.75 30.91
CA GLN A 6 -21.71 36.05 29.64
C GLN A 6 -21.78 34.55 29.92
N GLU A 7 -22.83 33.90 29.46
CA GLU A 7 -22.87 32.44 29.43
C GLU A 7 -21.81 31.94 28.42
N PRO A 8 -21.07 30.84 28.74
CA PRO A 8 -20.08 30.32 27.82
C PRO A 8 -20.77 29.91 26.53
N TYR A 9 -20.31 30.47 25.41
CA TYR A 9 -20.80 30.13 24.08
C TYR A 9 -20.52 28.67 23.78
N THR A 10 -21.54 27.83 23.73
CA THR A 10 -21.43 26.44 23.32
C THR A 10 -21.62 26.34 21.81
N VAL A 11 -20.61 25.85 21.11
CA VAL A 11 -20.68 25.61 19.64
C VAL A 11 -21.81 24.61 19.37
N PRO A 12 -22.80 24.96 18.54
CA PRO A 12 -23.86 24.02 18.18
C PRO A 12 -23.32 22.72 17.59
N PRO A 13 -23.94 21.55 17.86
CA PRO A 13 -23.43 20.24 17.39
C PRO A 13 -23.24 20.16 15.88
N TRP A 14 -24.07 20.86 15.08
CA TRP A 14 -23.93 20.87 13.64
C TRP A 14 -22.69 21.62 13.14
N ILE A 15 -22.28 22.71 13.84
CA ILE A 15 -21.01 23.41 13.53
C ILE A 15 -19.84 22.51 13.88
N TYR A 16 -19.89 21.83 15.03
CA TYR A 16 -18.85 20.88 15.43
C TYR A 16 -18.69 19.78 14.38
N ASN A 17 -19.79 19.20 13.93
CA ASN A 17 -19.77 18.15 12.89
C ASN A 17 -19.24 18.68 11.55
N ALA A 18 -19.61 19.89 11.13
CA ALA A 18 -19.11 20.52 9.91
C ALA A 18 -17.58 20.78 9.98
N ILE A 19 -17.08 21.23 11.14
CA ILE A 19 -15.64 21.43 11.34
C ILE A 19 -14.87 20.08 11.31
N GLN A 20 -15.47 18.98 11.82
CA GLN A 20 -14.82 17.66 11.75
C GLN A 20 -14.62 17.19 10.30
N VAL A 21 -15.55 17.51 9.39
CA VAL A 21 -15.42 17.18 7.94
C VAL A 21 -14.28 17.96 7.29
N LEU A 22 -13.98 19.18 7.79
CA LEU A 22 -12.88 20.02 7.28
C LEU A 22 -11.53 19.70 7.93
N ARG A 23 -11.51 18.81 8.92
CA ARG A 23 -10.26 18.43 9.59
C ARG A 23 -9.38 17.66 8.59
N PRO A 24 -8.14 18.08 8.35
CA PRO A 24 -7.23 17.32 7.52
C PRO A 24 -7.12 15.88 8.02
N ALA A 25 -7.13 14.91 7.12
CA ALA A 25 -6.87 13.53 7.49
C ALA A 25 -5.49 13.43 8.18
N GLU A 26 -5.44 12.65 9.26
CA GLU A 26 -4.19 12.40 9.96
C GLU A 26 -3.21 11.71 8.97
N ARG A 27 -2.05 12.34 8.73
CA ARG A 27 -0.98 11.73 7.92
C ARG A 27 -0.09 10.92 8.86
N LEU A 28 -0.29 9.62 8.87
CA LEU A 28 0.55 8.66 9.58
C LEU A 28 1.66 8.18 8.66
N THR A 29 2.85 7.94 9.20
CA THR A 29 3.85 7.14 8.48
C THR A 29 3.34 5.72 8.27
N VAL A 30 3.99 4.94 7.39
CA VAL A 30 3.55 3.55 7.13
C VAL A 30 3.61 2.71 8.41
N SER A 31 4.65 2.87 9.22
CA SER A 31 4.79 2.12 10.47
C SER A 31 3.74 2.50 11.52
N GLU A 32 3.39 3.79 11.62
CA GLU A 32 2.32 4.28 12.49
C GLU A 32 0.94 3.80 12.01
N TRP A 33 0.70 3.85 10.69
CA TRP A 33 -0.53 3.32 10.09
C TRP A 33 -0.68 1.82 10.37
N ALA A 34 0.40 1.06 10.18
CA ALA A 34 0.40 -0.38 10.43
C ALA A 34 0.12 -0.69 11.90
N ALA A 35 0.78 -0.01 12.83
CA ALA A 35 0.56 -0.19 14.28
C ALA A 35 -0.87 0.15 14.71
N LYS A 36 -1.52 1.09 14.01
CA LYS A 36 -2.87 1.56 14.35
C LYS A 36 -3.98 0.71 13.72
N TYR A 37 -3.80 0.23 12.49
CA TYR A 37 -4.90 -0.34 11.70
C TYR A 37 -4.67 -1.74 11.17
N ARG A 38 -3.41 -2.18 11.03
CA ARG A 38 -3.10 -3.47 10.43
C ARG A 38 -3.42 -4.62 11.37
N ILE A 39 -4.22 -5.56 10.89
CA ILE A 39 -4.48 -6.84 11.57
C ILE A 39 -3.90 -7.95 10.70
N LEU A 40 -3.05 -8.78 11.28
CA LEU A 40 -2.55 -9.99 10.66
C LEU A 40 -3.61 -11.08 10.80
N PRO A 41 -4.14 -11.63 9.69
CA PRO A 41 -5.18 -12.66 9.75
C PRO A 41 -4.67 -13.98 10.38
N ASP A 42 -5.62 -14.80 10.78
CA ASP A 42 -5.34 -16.17 11.24
C ASP A 42 -4.54 -16.93 10.18
N GLY A 43 -3.59 -17.76 10.61
CA GLY A 43 -2.65 -18.46 9.73
C GLY A 43 -1.31 -17.76 9.56
N ASN A 44 -1.14 -16.50 10.01
CA ASN A 44 0.17 -15.90 10.17
C ASN A 44 0.89 -16.47 11.40
N ALA A 45 2.22 -16.39 11.40
CA ALA A 45 3.02 -16.85 12.55
C ALA A 45 2.67 -16.10 13.85
N ILE A 46 2.26 -14.84 13.76
CA ILE A 46 1.83 -14.00 14.87
C ILE A 46 0.53 -13.31 14.43
N PRO A 47 -0.65 -13.94 14.58
CA PRO A 47 -1.92 -13.32 14.23
C PRO A 47 -2.31 -12.21 15.21
N GLY A 48 -3.14 -11.26 14.75
CA GLY A 48 -3.62 -10.15 15.56
C GLY A 48 -3.03 -8.80 15.13
N PRO A 49 -3.09 -7.77 15.99
CA PRO A 49 -2.60 -6.42 15.64
C PRO A 49 -1.11 -6.43 15.30
N TRP A 50 -0.75 -5.67 14.25
CA TRP A 50 0.65 -5.45 13.90
C TRP A 50 1.40 -4.75 15.03
N SER A 51 2.62 -5.19 15.29
CA SER A 51 3.51 -4.55 16.25
C SER A 51 4.90 -4.29 15.66
N ASN A 52 5.29 -3.03 15.62
CA ASN A 52 6.61 -2.61 15.18
C ASN A 52 7.75 -3.18 16.06
N SER A 53 7.44 -3.58 17.29
CA SER A 53 8.44 -4.16 18.21
C SER A 53 8.89 -5.57 17.82
N VAL A 54 8.09 -6.28 17.02
CA VAL A 54 8.43 -7.64 16.53
C VAL A 54 9.52 -7.57 15.43
N THR A 55 9.44 -6.54 14.57
CA THR A 55 10.35 -6.33 13.45
C THR A 55 10.82 -4.88 13.39
N PRO A 56 11.55 -4.38 14.41
CA PRO A 56 11.88 -2.97 14.52
C PRO A 56 12.75 -2.45 13.37
N TYR A 57 13.53 -3.31 12.72
CA TYR A 57 14.33 -2.99 11.55
C TYR A 57 13.51 -2.66 10.29
N LEU A 58 12.23 -3.02 10.25
CA LEU A 58 11.33 -2.68 9.13
C LEU A 58 10.75 -1.26 9.25
N VAL A 59 10.79 -0.65 10.43
CA VAL A 59 10.17 0.65 10.68
C VAL A 59 10.74 1.72 9.75
N GLU A 60 12.05 1.88 9.74
CA GLU A 60 12.73 2.87 8.89
C GLU A 60 12.47 2.62 7.40
N ILE A 61 12.47 1.36 6.97
CA ILE A 61 12.20 0.97 5.58
C ILE A 61 10.75 1.33 5.18
N MET A 62 9.80 1.04 6.06
CA MET A 62 8.38 1.39 5.84
C MET A 62 8.18 2.91 5.82
N ASP A 63 8.80 3.63 6.74
CA ASP A 63 8.62 5.08 6.87
C ASP A 63 9.31 5.87 5.76
N ALA A 64 10.40 5.33 5.18
CA ALA A 64 11.00 5.88 3.96
C ALA A 64 10.00 5.95 2.79
N PHE A 65 9.00 5.05 2.73
CA PHE A 65 7.93 5.13 1.74
C PHE A 65 7.03 6.35 1.93
N SER A 66 6.90 6.84 3.16
CA SER A 66 6.11 8.04 3.50
C SER A 66 6.87 9.36 3.28
N ASP A 67 8.19 9.31 3.11
CA ASP A 67 9.02 10.49 2.89
C ASP A 67 8.89 10.97 1.44
N ASP A 68 8.41 12.20 1.24
CA ASP A 68 8.23 12.79 -0.10
C ASP A 68 9.55 12.93 -0.88
N MET A 69 10.71 12.95 -0.20
CA MET A 69 12.04 13.02 -0.83
C MET A 69 12.55 11.67 -1.33
N VAL A 70 11.96 10.56 -0.87
CA VAL A 70 12.35 9.20 -1.27
C VAL A 70 11.46 8.74 -2.42
N GLU A 71 12.03 8.59 -3.60
CA GLU A 71 11.33 8.08 -4.79
C GLU A 71 11.42 6.55 -4.89
N GLU A 72 12.55 5.97 -4.52
CA GLU A 72 12.83 4.56 -4.72
C GLU A 72 13.44 3.92 -3.48
N ILE A 73 12.96 2.74 -3.12
CA ILE A 73 13.44 1.91 -2.02
C ILE A 73 13.85 0.56 -2.61
N VAL A 74 15.11 0.18 -2.44
CA VAL A 74 15.63 -1.14 -2.79
C VAL A 74 15.96 -1.89 -1.50
N PHE A 75 15.20 -2.91 -1.21
CA PHE A 75 15.34 -3.71 0.00
C PHE A 75 15.99 -5.06 -0.30
N VAL A 76 17.29 -5.16 -0.10
CA VAL A 76 18.02 -6.43 -0.18
C VAL A 76 17.98 -7.08 1.20
N LYS A 77 17.43 -8.29 1.26
CA LYS A 77 17.07 -8.94 2.52
C LYS A 77 17.33 -10.45 2.48
N PRO A 78 17.63 -11.10 3.59
CA PRO A 78 17.54 -12.56 3.69
C PRO A 78 16.05 -12.99 3.62
N THR A 79 15.84 -14.29 3.44
CA THR A 79 14.48 -14.87 3.45
C THR A 79 13.81 -14.72 4.81
N GLN A 80 12.47 -14.67 4.82
CA GLN A 80 11.61 -14.71 6.02
C GLN A 80 11.82 -13.59 7.07
N VAL A 81 12.31 -12.43 6.65
CA VAL A 81 12.47 -11.25 7.53
C VAL A 81 11.30 -10.26 7.44
N GLY A 82 10.15 -10.69 6.91
CA GLY A 82 8.94 -9.84 6.87
C GLY A 82 8.92 -8.80 5.74
N GLY A 83 9.77 -8.91 4.72
CA GLY A 83 9.82 -7.94 3.61
C GLY A 83 8.50 -7.83 2.86
N THR A 84 7.84 -8.95 2.55
CA THR A 84 6.50 -8.94 1.93
C THR A 84 5.47 -8.26 2.85
N SER A 85 5.55 -8.46 4.18
CA SER A 85 4.64 -7.80 5.12
C SER A 85 4.88 -6.28 5.19
N ALA A 86 6.14 -5.82 5.07
CA ALA A 86 6.45 -4.40 4.96
C ALA A 86 5.84 -3.79 3.68
N MET A 87 5.99 -4.47 2.54
CA MET A 87 5.36 -4.08 1.28
C MET A 87 3.83 -4.03 1.40
N GLU A 88 3.22 -5.04 2.02
CA GLU A 88 1.77 -5.06 2.30
C GLU A 88 1.34 -3.87 3.16
N ASN A 89 2.12 -3.49 4.17
CA ASN A 89 1.84 -2.32 5.02
C ASN A 89 1.95 -1.01 4.24
N MET A 90 2.95 -0.87 3.36
CA MET A 90 3.07 0.28 2.46
C MET A 90 1.85 0.37 1.53
N LEU A 91 1.44 -0.74 0.92
CA LEU A 91 0.27 -0.80 0.05
C LEU A 91 -1.02 -0.49 0.82
N GLY A 92 -1.19 -1.03 2.03
CA GLY A 92 -2.35 -0.75 2.89
C GLY A 92 -2.44 0.71 3.30
N SER A 93 -1.32 1.31 3.71
CA SER A 93 -1.22 2.74 4.02
C SER A 93 -1.57 3.62 2.82
N LEU A 94 -1.08 3.25 1.62
CA LEU A 94 -1.40 3.93 0.37
C LEU A 94 -2.91 3.91 0.07
N ILE A 95 -3.55 2.74 0.14
CA ILE A 95 -5.00 2.59 -0.08
C ILE A 95 -5.80 3.44 0.93
N ALA A 96 -5.34 3.50 2.17
CA ALA A 96 -6.04 4.19 3.23
C ALA A 96 -5.91 5.71 3.18
N GLN A 97 -4.70 6.23 2.92
CA GLN A 97 -4.32 7.62 3.17
C GLN A 97 -4.02 8.44 1.92
N ASP A 98 -3.44 7.83 0.87
CA ASP A 98 -2.99 8.52 -0.34
C ASP A 98 -3.27 7.70 -1.60
N PRO A 99 -4.56 7.40 -1.88
CA PRO A 99 -4.95 6.50 -2.96
C PRO A 99 -4.50 7.02 -4.33
N ALA A 100 -3.80 6.14 -5.07
CA ALA A 100 -3.41 6.36 -6.46
C ALA A 100 -3.17 5.02 -7.15
N PRO A 101 -3.27 4.92 -8.48
CA PRO A 101 -3.03 3.67 -9.19
C PRO A 101 -1.71 3.04 -8.80
N ALA A 102 -1.75 1.76 -8.43
CA ALA A 102 -0.59 1.00 -8.02
C ALA A 102 -0.49 -0.31 -8.80
N MET A 103 0.72 -0.83 -8.94
CA MET A 103 1.00 -2.13 -9.51
C MET A 103 1.91 -2.92 -8.58
N VAL A 104 1.59 -4.19 -8.38
CA VAL A 104 2.43 -5.15 -7.66
C VAL A 104 2.87 -6.22 -8.65
N VAL A 105 4.19 -6.36 -8.81
CA VAL A 105 4.81 -7.29 -9.74
C VAL A 105 5.45 -8.44 -8.97
N TYR A 106 5.07 -9.65 -9.33
CA TYR A 106 5.64 -10.90 -8.84
C TYR A 106 6.41 -11.62 -9.96
N PRO A 107 7.22 -12.64 -9.68
CA PRO A 107 7.92 -13.41 -10.71
C PRO A 107 7.03 -14.01 -11.81
N SER A 108 5.78 -14.37 -11.47
CA SER A 108 4.81 -14.93 -12.44
C SER A 108 3.37 -14.57 -12.08
N ASP A 109 2.47 -14.63 -13.07
CA ASP A 109 1.03 -14.41 -12.88
C ASP A 109 0.42 -15.42 -11.91
N ASP A 110 0.81 -16.68 -11.96
CA ASP A 110 0.36 -17.70 -11.01
C ASP A 110 0.73 -17.35 -9.57
N LEU A 111 1.92 -16.78 -9.35
CA LEU A 111 2.33 -16.32 -8.03
C LEU A 111 1.55 -15.07 -7.62
N ALA A 112 1.31 -14.15 -8.54
CA ALA A 112 0.49 -12.97 -8.31
C ALA A 112 -0.94 -13.36 -7.88
N GLU A 113 -1.61 -14.28 -8.59
CA GLU A 113 -2.95 -14.78 -8.22
C GLU A 113 -2.95 -15.43 -6.84
N ARG A 114 -2.03 -16.37 -6.60
CA ARG A 114 -1.94 -17.06 -5.29
C ARG A 114 -1.66 -16.10 -4.14
N THR A 115 -0.78 -15.12 -4.34
CA THR A 115 -0.47 -14.14 -3.28
C THR A 115 -1.65 -13.21 -3.05
N THR A 116 -2.38 -12.85 -4.08
CA THR A 116 -3.62 -12.08 -3.95
C THR A 116 -4.62 -12.80 -3.07
N GLU A 117 -4.92 -14.05 -3.37
CA GLU A 117 -5.90 -14.88 -2.65
C GLU A 117 -5.46 -15.21 -1.21
N SER A 118 -4.16 -15.52 -1.01
CA SER A 118 -3.65 -15.99 0.27
C SER A 118 -3.17 -14.89 1.22
N LYS A 119 -2.83 -13.70 0.72
CA LYS A 119 -2.26 -12.62 1.54
C LYS A 119 -3.00 -11.30 1.39
N LEU A 120 -3.13 -10.75 0.17
CA LEU A 120 -3.67 -9.41 -0.01
C LEU A 120 -5.17 -9.32 0.31
N GLU A 121 -5.99 -10.25 -0.19
CA GLU A 121 -7.40 -10.27 0.16
C GLU A 121 -7.66 -10.49 1.67
N PRO A 122 -6.99 -11.44 2.35
CA PRO A 122 -7.09 -11.57 3.80
C PRO A 122 -6.65 -10.31 4.54
N MET A 123 -5.58 -9.64 4.08
CA MET A 123 -5.16 -8.36 4.62
C MET A 123 -6.26 -7.31 4.53
N VAL A 124 -6.85 -7.14 3.35
CA VAL A 124 -7.92 -6.16 3.13
C VAL A 124 -9.14 -6.50 3.99
N LYS A 125 -9.54 -7.77 4.08
CA LYS A 125 -10.69 -8.23 4.88
C LYS A 125 -10.50 -8.01 6.38
N SER A 126 -9.29 -8.23 6.90
CA SER A 126 -9.00 -8.09 8.33
C SER A 126 -8.80 -6.65 8.78
N CYS A 127 -8.46 -5.75 7.89
CA CYS A 127 -8.22 -4.34 8.17
C CYS A 127 -9.46 -3.50 7.82
N LYS A 128 -10.23 -3.06 8.83
CA LYS A 128 -11.51 -2.37 8.63
C LYS A 128 -11.40 -1.16 7.68
N VAL A 129 -10.38 -0.33 7.82
CA VAL A 129 -10.20 0.87 6.98
C VAL A 129 -9.95 0.53 5.49
N LEU A 130 -9.46 -0.66 5.19
CA LEU A 130 -9.29 -1.17 3.83
C LEU A 130 -10.58 -1.85 3.34
N ALA A 131 -11.22 -2.66 4.19
CA ALA A 131 -12.45 -3.36 3.88
C ALA A 131 -13.57 -2.38 3.50
N ASP A 132 -13.70 -1.27 4.22
CA ASP A 132 -14.70 -0.23 3.97
C ASP A 132 -14.51 0.46 2.59
N LYS A 133 -13.28 0.48 2.05
CA LYS A 133 -12.96 1.01 0.71
C LYS A 133 -13.03 -0.05 -0.40
N TRP A 134 -12.98 -1.33 -0.07
CA TRP A 134 -12.85 -2.40 -1.06
C TRP A 134 -14.14 -2.67 -1.83
N ARG A 135 -14.07 -2.59 -3.15
CA ARG A 135 -15.16 -2.94 -4.07
C ARG A 135 -15.02 -4.39 -4.55
N LYS A 136 -15.31 -5.33 -3.65
CA LYS A 136 -15.08 -6.74 -3.89
C LYS A 136 -15.73 -7.26 -5.19
N ASN A 137 -16.98 -6.89 -5.44
CA ASN A 137 -17.73 -7.36 -6.62
C ASN A 137 -17.20 -6.81 -7.95
N ASP A 138 -16.47 -5.70 -7.92
CA ASP A 138 -15.84 -5.07 -9.09
C ASP A 138 -14.38 -5.51 -9.26
N SER A 139 -13.83 -6.22 -8.27
CA SER A 139 -12.46 -6.70 -8.27
C SER A 139 -12.33 -8.00 -9.06
N LYS A 140 -11.14 -8.19 -9.66
CA LYS A 140 -10.72 -9.42 -10.34
C LYS A 140 -9.49 -9.96 -9.61
N LYS A 141 -9.08 -11.21 -9.91
CA LYS A 141 -7.90 -11.85 -9.31
C LYS A 141 -6.62 -11.01 -9.41
N LEU A 142 -6.40 -10.37 -10.55
CA LEU A 142 -5.23 -9.53 -10.82
C LEU A 142 -5.54 -8.03 -10.83
N ALA A 143 -6.68 -7.60 -10.28
CA ALA A 143 -7.06 -6.19 -10.18
C ALA A 143 -7.98 -5.96 -9.00
N LEU A 144 -7.44 -5.51 -7.88
CA LEU A 144 -8.23 -5.14 -6.70
C LEU A 144 -8.70 -3.69 -6.82
N LYS A 145 -10.02 -3.48 -6.83
CA LYS A 145 -10.64 -2.15 -6.91
C LYS A 145 -11.04 -1.66 -5.54
N PHE A 146 -10.70 -0.42 -5.26
CA PHE A 146 -11.10 0.33 -4.08
C PHE A 146 -11.96 1.54 -4.50
N SER A 147 -12.54 2.26 -3.54
CA SER A 147 -13.35 3.46 -3.84
C SER A 147 -12.58 4.48 -4.69
N ASP A 148 -11.30 4.65 -4.43
CA ASP A 148 -10.51 5.77 -4.92
C ASP A 148 -9.29 5.34 -5.76
N MET A 149 -9.03 4.03 -5.89
CA MET A 149 -7.88 3.52 -6.64
C MET A 149 -8.05 2.08 -7.12
N ILE A 150 -7.15 1.68 -8.00
CA ILE A 150 -7.00 0.28 -8.44
C ILE A 150 -5.58 -0.18 -8.13
N VAL A 151 -5.46 -1.39 -7.61
CA VAL A 151 -4.20 -2.12 -7.48
C VAL A 151 -4.17 -3.21 -8.54
N TYR A 152 -3.26 -3.07 -9.50
CA TYR A 152 -2.99 -4.07 -10.51
C TYR A 152 -1.96 -5.07 -9.98
N LEU A 153 -2.14 -6.33 -10.29
CA LEU A 153 -1.21 -7.39 -9.95
C LEU A 153 -0.81 -8.10 -11.23
N THR A 154 0.46 -8.40 -11.41
CA THR A 154 0.96 -9.04 -12.63
C THR A 154 2.24 -9.83 -12.36
N GLY A 155 2.55 -10.75 -13.26
CA GLY A 155 3.83 -11.44 -13.31
C GLY A 155 4.84 -10.67 -14.15
N ALA A 156 6.11 -10.77 -13.76
CA ALA A 156 7.22 -10.25 -14.56
C ALA A 156 7.37 -10.98 -15.91
N ASN A 157 6.70 -12.14 -16.06
CA ASN A 157 6.62 -12.92 -17.29
C ASN A 157 5.53 -12.43 -18.27
N SER A 158 4.79 -11.36 -17.95
CA SER A 158 3.71 -10.79 -18.76
C SER A 158 4.05 -9.36 -19.23
N PRO A 159 4.93 -9.18 -20.22
CA PRO A 159 5.38 -7.85 -20.67
C PRO A 159 4.24 -6.94 -21.15
N ALA A 160 3.19 -7.52 -21.74
CA ALA A 160 2.03 -6.76 -22.19
C ALA A 160 1.28 -6.11 -21.02
N ASP A 161 1.12 -6.83 -19.91
CA ASP A 161 0.46 -6.31 -18.72
C ASP A 161 1.31 -5.26 -18.00
N LEU A 162 2.64 -5.49 -17.92
CA LEU A 162 3.60 -4.51 -17.41
C LEU A 162 3.57 -3.20 -18.21
N ALA A 163 3.25 -3.25 -19.51
CA ALA A 163 3.22 -2.08 -20.38
C ALA A 163 1.83 -1.42 -20.49
N SER A 164 0.78 -1.97 -19.88
CA SER A 164 -0.61 -1.62 -20.19
C SER A 164 -1.15 -0.37 -19.51
N THR A 165 -0.63 0.01 -18.34
CA THR A 165 -1.28 1.01 -17.48
C THR A 165 -0.29 1.96 -16.82
N ASN A 166 -0.60 3.25 -16.80
CA ASN A 166 0.16 4.22 -16.03
C ASN A 166 -0.21 4.12 -14.55
N ILE A 167 0.81 4.07 -13.70
CA ILE A 167 0.70 3.91 -12.26
C ILE A 167 1.56 4.94 -11.54
N ARG A 168 1.17 5.33 -10.32
CA ARG A 168 2.00 6.18 -9.46
C ARG A 168 2.94 5.34 -8.59
N ASN A 169 2.45 4.21 -8.09
CA ASN A 169 3.18 3.40 -7.13
C ASN A 169 3.45 2.02 -7.71
N LEU A 170 4.71 1.62 -7.65
CA LEU A 170 5.20 0.34 -8.16
C LEU A 170 5.83 -0.46 -7.02
N PHE A 171 5.37 -1.68 -6.86
CA PHE A 171 5.91 -2.64 -5.91
C PHE A 171 6.41 -3.87 -6.68
N MET A 172 7.62 -4.31 -6.43
CA MET A 172 8.22 -5.50 -7.04
C MET A 172 8.76 -6.41 -5.94
N ASP A 173 8.23 -7.60 -5.82
CA ASP A 173 8.69 -8.59 -4.84
C ASP A 173 9.47 -9.73 -5.52
N GLU A 174 10.56 -10.18 -4.88
CA GLU A 174 11.43 -11.24 -5.38
C GLU A 174 12.03 -10.94 -6.77
N VAL A 175 12.55 -9.72 -6.96
CA VAL A 175 13.09 -9.23 -8.24
C VAL A 175 14.19 -10.12 -8.80
N ASP A 176 14.97 -10.78 -7.94
CA ASP A 176 16.00 -11.77 -8.32
C ASP A 176 15.45 -12.98 -9.07
N LYS A 177 14.15 -13.25 -8.94
CA LYS A 177 13.47 -14.35 -9.64
C LYS A 177 12.74 -13.91 -10.92
N PHE A 178 12.87 -12.65 -11.31
CA PHE A 178 12.26 -12.17 -12.56
C PHE A 178 12.96 -12.78 -13.77
N PRO A 179 12.22 -13.07 -14.85
CA PRO A 179 12.82 -13.60 -16.05
C PRO A 179 13.81 -12.59 -16.64
N ALA A 180 14.94 -13.10 -17.15
CA ALA A 180 15.91 -12.26 -17.83
C ALA A 180 15.31 -11.63 -19.10
N ALA A 181 15.77 -10.43 -19.45
CA ALA A 181 15.42 -9.78 -20.70
C ALA A 181 15.71 -10.71 -21.91
N SER A 182 14.77 -10.79 -22.84
CA SER A 182 14.96 -11.52 -24.09
C SER A 182 15.41 -10.57 -25.22
N LYS A 183 15.91 -11.13 -26.32
CA LYS A 183 16.28 -10.32 -27.50
C LYS A 183 15.10 -9.53 -28.10
N LYS A 184 13.86 -9.88 -27.74
CA LYS A 184 12.63 -9.28 -28.28
C LYS A 184 11.91 -8.38 -27.28
N GLU A 185 12.22 -8.50 -25.98
CA GLU A 185 11.49 -7.83 -24.92
C GLU A 185 12.46 -7.18 -23.94
N ALA A 186 12.13 -5.96 -23.51
CA ALA A 186 12.91 -5.25 -22.53
C ALA A 186 12.83 -5.94 -21.15
N ASP A 187 13.80 -5.62 -20.31
CA ASP A 187 13.84 -6.08 -18.92
C ASP A 187 12.52 -5.72 -18.17
N PRO A 188 11.91 -6.67 -17.45
CA PRO A 188 10.63 -6.46 -16.76
C PRO A 188 10.66 -5.30 -15.77
N VAL A 189 11.77 -5.11 -15.05
CA VAL A 189 11.93 -4.00 -14.11
C VAL A 189 11.88 -2.66 -14.85
N SER A 190 12.59 -2.56 -15.97
CA SER A 190 12.59 -1.38 -16.81
C SER A 190 11.21 -1.08 -17.39
N LEU A 191 10.49 -2.10 -17.88
CA LEU A 191 9.12 -1.95 -18.40
C LEU A 191 8.16 -1.42 -17.35
N ALA A 192 8.18 -2.00 -16.14
CA ALA A 192 7.31 -1.56 -15.04
C ALA A 192 7.65 -0.12 -14.59
N ARG A 193 8.94 0.23 -14.48
CA ARG A 193 9.38 1.59 -14.11
C ARG A 193 8.92 2.66 -15.11
N GLU A 194 8.90 2.34 -16.40
CA GLU A 194 8.40 3.29 -17.43
C GLU A 194 6.95 3.73 -17.15
N ARG A 195 6.12 2.90 -16.52
CA ARG A 195 4.71 3.22 -16.22
C ARG A 195 4.54 4.25 -15.12
N THR A 196 5.58 4.53 -14.35
CA THR A 196 5.55 5.53 -13.27
C THR A 196 5.96 6.94 -13.73
N LYS A 197 6.54 7.09 -14.91
CA LYS A 197 7.17 8.36 -15.37
C LYS A 197 6.23 9.53 -15.51
N THR A 198 4.92 9.32 -15.65
CA THR A 198 3.92 10.39 -15.71
C THR A 198 3.65 11.05 -14.36
N TYR A 199 4.08 10.44 -13.27
CA TYR A 199 3.85 10.96 -11.93
C TYR A 199 5.15 11.51 -11.33
N PHE A 200 5.16 12.80 -10.97
CA PHE A 200 6.30 13.44 -10.32
C PHE A 200 6.52 12.96 -8.87
N ASN A 201 5.45 12.49 -8.21
CA ASN A 201 5.43 11.97 -6.84
C ASN A 201 5.32 10.43 -6.81
N ARG A 202 5.91 9.77 -7.80
CA ARG A 202 5.93 8.31 -7.87
C ARG A 202 6.71 7.69 -6.72
N LYS A 203 6.35 6.47 -6.36
CA LYS A 203 7.06 5.64 -5.39
C LYS A 203 7.33 4.27 -5.99
N ILE A 204 8.56 3.80 -5.82
CA ILE A 204 8.99 2.48 -6.29
C ILE A 204 9.57 1.72 -5.11
N PHE A 205 9.06 0.55 -4.84
CA PHE A 205 9.60 -0.38 -3.86
C PHE A 205 10.01 -1.68 -4.54
N MET A 206 11.25 -2.11 -4.33
CA MET A 206 11.79 -3.37 -4.83
C MET A 206 12.34 -4.19 -3.67
N ALA A 207 11.90 -5.45 -3.57
CA ALA A 207 12.46 -6.41 -2.63
C ALA A 207 13.24 -7.49 -3.39
N ASN A 208 14.42 -7.79 -2.89
CA ASN A 208 15.36 -8.77 -3.42
C ASN A 208 15.88 -9.67 -2.29
N THR A 209 16.29 -10.91 -2.61
CA THR A 209 16.78 -11.89 -1.63
C THR A 209 18.24 -12.21 -1.87
#